data_e3309b549a63b9bba839350743a726a6
#
_entry.id   e3309b549a63b9bba839350743a726a6
#
_cell.length_a   1.000
_cell.length_b   1.000
_cell.length_c   1.000
_cell.angle_alpha   90.00
_cell.angle_beta   90.00
_cell.angle_gamma   90.00
#
_symmetry.space_group_name_H-M   'P 1'
#
loop_
_entity.id
_entity.type
_entity.pdbx_description
1 polymer ?
#
loop_
_entity_poly.entity_id
_entity_poly.type
_entity_poly.pdbx_seq_one_letter_code
_entity_poly.pdbx_strand_id
1 'polypeptide(L)'
;PAGNLVKTVAEFNKMVEAKADPKFGRTLFHNKITKAPFYATPRAPSIHHTMGGLYINSNAQVINTKGQVIPGLYAAGEVAGGIHGSNRLGGNATADVLTFGRIAAKSALGL
;
A
#
# COMPACT_ATOMS: atom_id res chain seq x y z
N PRO A 1 29.78 3.99 -8.88
CA PRO A 1 30.59 4.84 -9.76
C PRO A 1 29.73 5.92 -10.42
N ALA A 2 30.20 7.17 -10.38
CA ALA A 2 29.42 8.31 -10.88
C ALA A 2 29.02 8.18 -12.36
N GLY A 3 29.87 7.60 -13.18
CA GLY A 3 29.57 7.38 -14.60
C GLY A 3 28.38 6.45 -14.85
N ASN A 4 28.19 5.44 -13.99
CA ASN A 4 27.03 4.56 -14.10
C ASN A 4 25.72 5.30 -13.76
N LEU A 5 25.74 6.20 -12.78
CA LEU A 5 24.58 7.01 -12.43
C LEU A 5 24.17 7.92 -13.60
N VAL A 6 25.14 8.64 -14.20
CA VAL A 6 24.87 9.51 -15.37
C VAL A 6 24.25 8.72 -16.51
N LYS A 7 24.83 7.54 -16.82
CA LYS A 7 24.30 6.67 -17.87
C LYS A 7 22.88 6.17 -17.54
N THR A 8 22.64 5.74 -16.30
CA THR A 8 21.33 5.24 -15.87
C THR A 8 20.26 6.34 -15.94
N VAL A 9 20.58 7.57 -15.53
CA VAL A 9 19.66 8.71 -15.62
C VAL A 9 19.36 9.08 -17.08
N ALA A 10 20.38 9.05 -17.93
CA ALA A 10 20.19 9.32 -19.37
C ALA A 10 19.28 8.25 -20.02
N GLU A 11 19.51 6.97 -19.71
CA GLU A 11 18.66 5.85 -20.18
C GLU A 11 17.22 6.01 -19.67
N PHE A 12 17.04 6.29 -18.37
CA PHE A 12 15.73 6.54 -17.79
C PHE A 12 14.98 7.68 -18.49
N ASN A 13 15.64 8.80 -18.75
CA ASN A 13 15.03 9.93 -19.44
C ASN A 13 14.58 9.57 -20.86
N LYS A 14 15.33 8.73 -21.58
CA LYS A 14 14.92 8.19 -22.89
C LYS A 14 13.68 7.27 -22.76
N MET A 15 13.62 6.43 -21.73
CA MET A 15 12.44 5.58 -21.47
C MET A 15 11.19 6.43 -21.19
N VAL A 16 11.34 7.53 -20.45
CA VAL A 16 10.23 8.47 -20.19
C VAL A 16 9.72 9.10 -21.48
N GLU A 17 10.61 9.50 -22.39
CA GLU A 17 10.24 10.05 -23.70
C GLU A 17 9.56 9.03 -24.59
N ALA A 18 10.11 7.83 -24.66
CA ALA A 18 9.59 6.73 -25.46
C ALA A 18 8.32 6.10 -24.88
N LYS A 19 7.98 6.40 -23.61
CA LYS A 19 6.93 5.71 -22.81
C LYS A 19 7.07 4.20 -22.86
N ALA A 20 8.29 3.70 -22.88
CA ALA A 20 8.63 2.29 -22.99
C ALA A 20 9.87 1.96 -22.19
N ASP A 21 9.85 0.81 -21.49
CA ASP A 21 10.99 0.23 -20.79
C ASP A 21 11.26 -1.17 -21.33
N PRO A 22 12.26 -1.31 -22.21
CA PRO A 22 12.57 -2.61 -22.81
C PRO A 22 13.26 -3.58 -21.85
N LYS A 23 13.75 -3.11 -20.70
CA LYS A 23 14.47 -3.95 -19.72
C LYS A 23 13.54 -4.60 -18.69
N PHE A 24 12.59 -3.83 -18.15
CA PHE A 24 11.76 -4.25 -17.02
C PHE A 24 10.25 -4.13 -17.29
N GLY A 25 9.85 -3.69 -18.48
CA GLY A 25 8.44 -3.60 -18.87
C GLY A 25 7.62 -2.56 -18.10
N ARG A 26 8.27 -1.50 -17.60
CA ARG A 26 7.56 -0.41 -16.92
C ARG A 26 6.61 0.29 -17.89
N THR A 27 5.38 0.50 -17.45
CA THR A 27 4.31 1.13 -18.27
C THR A 27 3.94 2.55 -17.81
N LEU A 28 4.30 2.91 -16.55
CA LEU A 28 3.98 4.21 -15.99
C LEU A 28 5.22 5.09 -15.93
N PHE A 29 5.17 6.22 -16.64
CA PHE A 29 6.22 7.22 -16.67
C PHE A 29 5.62 8.59 -16.35
N HIS A 30 6.26 9.32 -15.42
CA HIS A 30 5.83 10.66 -15.04
C HIS A 30 6.78 11.71 -15.61
N ASN A 31 7.85 12.03 -14.88
CA ASN A 31 8.76 13.11 -15.22
C ASN A 31 10.17 12.61 -15.48
N LYS A 32 10.90 13.33 -16.35
CA LYS A 32 12.33 13.17 -16.50
C LYS A 32 13.09 13.72 -15.29
N ILE A 33 14.28 13.21 -15.07
CA ILE A 33 15.24 13.71 -14.08
C ILE A 33 16.18 14.67 -14.82
N THR A 34 15.84 15.98 -14.87
CA THR A 34 16.55 16.96 -15.68
C THR A 34 16.87 18.27 -14.96
N LYS A 35 16.15 18.57 -13.87
CA LYS A 35 16.27 19.88 -13.19
C LYS A 35 16.86 19.71 -11.79
N ALA A 36 17.97 20.39 -11.53
CA ALA A 36 18.55 20.49 -10.18
C ALA A 36 17.65 21.32 -9.23
N PRO A 37 17.77 21.12 -7.89
CA PRO A 37 18.70 20.20 -7.22
C PRO A 37 18.25 18.74 -7.31
N PHE A 38 19.23 17.82 -7.36
CA PHE A 38 18.98 16.37 -7.34
C PHE A 38 19.20 15.81 -5.94
N TYR A 39 18.37 14.86 -5.55
CA TYR A 39 18.44 14.19 -4.26
C TYR A 39 18.58 12.68 -4.46
N ALA A 40 19.49 12.08 -3.73
CA ALA A 40 19.67 10.62 -3.71
C ALA A 40 19.43 10.10 -2.29
N THR A 41 18.54 9.13 -2.18
CA THR A 41 18.24 8.44 -0.91
C THR A 41 18.47 6.95 -1.07
N PRO A 42 19.24 6.30 -0.20
CA PRO A 42 19.35 4.84 -0.21
C PRO A 42 17.98 4.21 0.07
N ARG A 43 17.67 3.14 -0.65
CA ARG A 43 16.43 2.37 -0.50
C ARG A 43 16.73 0.89 -0.42
N ALA A 44 16.01 0.20 0.44
CA ALA A 44 16.01 -1.24 0.53
C ALA A 44 14.55 -1.75 0.53
N PRO A 45 14.29 -2.94 -0.02
CA PRO A 45 12.98 -3.57 0.13
C PRO A 45 12.66 -3.83 1.59
N SER A 46 11.43 -3.55 2.00
CA SER A 46 10.92 -3.87 3.34
C SER A 46 9.43 -4.16 3.29
N ILE A 47 8.97 -5.00 4.19
CA ILE A 47 7.54 -5.23 4.39
C ILE A 47 7.03 -4.09 5.25
N HIS A 48 6.09 -3.31 4.70
CA HIS A 48 5.54 -2.14 5.37
C HIS A 48 4.14 -2.39 5.93
N HIS A 49 3.37 -3.28 5.31
CA HIS A 49 1.97 -3.56 5.65
C HIS A 49 1.57 -4.93 5.14
N THR A 50 0.70 -5.62 5.87
CA THR A 50 0.07 -6.85 5.40
C THR A 50 -1.31 -6.54 4.81
N MET A 51 -1.63 -7.09 3.62
CA MET A 51 -2.94 -6.89 2.98
C MET A 51 -3.95 -7.93 3.44
N GLY A 52 -3.49 -9.13 3.77
CA GLY A 52 -4.29 -10.21 4.34
C GLY A 52 -4.49 -10.03 5.84
N GLY A 53 -5.47 -10.75 6.39
CA GLY A 53 -5.78 -10.71 7.81
C GLY A 53 -7.12 -11.36 8.11
N LEU A 54 -7.68 -11.04 9.29
CA LEU A 54 -9.01 -11.49 9.67
C LEU A 54 -10.07 -10.86 8.76
N TYR A 55 -10.95 -11.71 8.21
CA TYR A 55 -12.06 -11.21 7.41
C TYR A 55 -13.13 -10.60 8.33
N ILE A 56 -13.53 -9.37 8.05
CA ILE A 56 -14.51 -8.62 8.85
C ILE A 56 -15.67 -8.11 7.99
N ASN A 57 -16.83 -7.89 8.62
CA ASN A 57 -17.94 -7.18 8.01
C ASN A 57 -17.88 -5.66 8.31
N SER A 58 -18.88 -4.91 7.83
CA SER A 58 -19.00 -3.45 8.05
C SER A 58 -19.12 -3.03 9.51
N ASN A 59 -19.46 -3.95 10.39
CA ASN A 59 -19.53 -3.74 11.85
C ASN A 59 -18.23 -4.17 12.56
N ALA A 60 -17.14 -4.42 11.80
CA ALA A 60 -15.87 -4.91 12.30
C ALA A 60 -15.93 -6.26 13.05
N GLN A 61 -17.01 -7.04 12.85
CA GLN A 61 -17.15 -8.38 13.40
C GLN A 61 -16.35 -9.37 12.56
N VAL A 62 -15.62 -10.26 13.18
CA VAL A 62 -14.82 -11.28 12.49
C VAL A 62 -15.73 -12.38 11.94
N ILE A 63 -15.47 -12.74 10.68
CA ILE A 63 -16.19 -13.77 9.93
C ILE A 63 -15.33 -15.04 9.86
N ASN A 64 -15.90 -16.19 10.20
CA ASN A 64 -15.22 -17.48 10.11
C ASN A 64 -15.15 -17.98 8.65
N THR A 65 -14.46 -19.10 8.44
CA THR A 65 -14.28 -19.71 7.11
C THR A 65 -15.58 -20.25 6.48
N LYS A 66 -16.68 -20.31 7.25
CA LYS A 66 -18.02 -20.70 6.77
C LYS A 66 -18.89 -19.48 6.43
N GLY A 67 -18.33 -18.27 6.48
CA GLY A 67 -19.06 -17.01 6.21
C GLY A 67 -19.95 -16.54 7.38
N GLN A 68 -19.76 -17.05 8.58
CA GLN A 68 -20.58 -16.71 9.75
C GLN A 68 -19.81 -15.78 10.69
N VAL A 69 -20.51 -14.84 11.33
CA VAL A 69 -19.94 -13.98 12.38
C VAL A 69 -19.50 -14.85 13.56
N ILE A 70 -18.32 -14.60 14.09
CA ILE A 70 -17.86 -15.14 15.36
C ILE A 70 -18.37 -14.21 16.46
N PRO A 71 -19.34 -14.65 17.32
CA PRO A 71 -19.89 -13.78 18.33
C PRO A 71 -18.85 -13.27 19.32
N GLY A 72 -18.89 -11.95 19.62
CA GLY A 72 -17.99 -11.32 20.58
C GLY A 72 -16.58 -11.07 20.06
N LEU A 73 -16.26 -11.42 18.80
CA LEU A 73 -14.93 -11.18 18.22
C LEU A 73 -14.99 -10.06 17.18
N TYR A 74 -14.16 -9.03 17.40
CA TYR A 74 -14.03 -7.87 16.53
C TYR A 74 -12.56 -7.66 16.14
N ALA A 75 -12.32 -7.09 14.98
CA ALA A 75 -10.96 -6.75 14.53
C ALA A 75 -10.96 -5.44 13.75
N ALA A 76 -9.87 -4.67 13.88
CA ALA A 76 -9.66 -3.43 13.17
C ALA A 76 -8.17 -3.15 12.95
N GLY A 77 -7.84 -2.35 11.95
CA GLY A 77 -6.48 -2.00 11.57
C GLY A 77 -5.77 -3.10 10.78
N GLU A 78 -4.46 -3.14 10.83
CA GLU A 78 -3.64 -4.02 9.97
C GLU A 78 -3.98 -5.52 10.11
N VAL A 79 -4.48 -5.94 11.28
CA VAL A 79 -4.89 -7.34 11.51
C VAL A 79 -6.13 -7.73 10.70
N ALA A 80 -6.93 -6.75 10.25
CA ALA A 80 -8.10 -6.97 9.40
C ALA A 80 -7.70 -6.99 7.92
N GLY A 81 -8.10 -8.03 7.20
CA GLY A 81 -7.85 -8.17 5.77
C GLY A 81 -9.02 -7.70 4.90
N GLY A 82 -8.73 -7.46 3.62
CA GLY A 82 -9.75 -7.17 2.60
C GLY A 82 -10.11 -5.69 2.42
N ILE A 83 -9.78 -4.80 3.37
CA ILE A 83 -10.14 -3.38 3.31
C ILE A 83 -9.41 -2.65 2.17
N HIS A 84 -8.15 -2.98 1.94
CA HIS A 84 -7.28 -2.30 0.98
C HIS A 84 -7.07 -3.06 -0.33
N GLY A 85 -7.75 -4.18 -0.54
CA GLY A 85 -7.55 -5.04 -1.71
C GLY A 85 -6.14 -5.63 -1.75
N SER A 86 -5.51 -5.61 -2.93
CA SER A 86 -4.17 -6.18 -3.13
C SER A 86 -3.02 -5.23 -2.80
N ASN A 87 -3.28 -3.94 -2.64
CA ASN A 87 -2.25 -2.94 -2.33
C ASN A 87 -2.85 -1.68 -1.71
N ARG A 88 -2.31 -1.25 -0.59
CA ARG A 88 -2.76 -0.07 0.13
C ARG A 88 -2.04 1.19 -0.36
N LEU A 89 -2.79 2.22 -0.72
CA LEU A 89 -2.25 3.58 -0.92
C LEU A 89 -1.66 4.14 0.37
N GLY A 90 -0.51 4.79 0.25
CA GLY A 90 0.16 5.44 1.38
C GLY A 90 -0.77 6.43 2.10
N GLY A 91 -0.76 6.40 3.43
CA GLY A 91 -1.63 7.23 4.27
C GLY A 91 -2.96 6.59 4.65
N ASN A 92 -3.55 5.72 3.80
CA ASN A 92 -4.87 5.14 4.05
C ASN A 92 -4.96 4.24 5.29
N ALA A 93 -3.83 3.74 5.81
CA ALA A 93 -3.83 3.01 7.09
C ALA A 93 -4.36 3.87 8.23
N THR A 94 -4.05 5.17 8.27
CA THR A 94 -4.53 6.06 9.33
C THR A 94 -6.05 6.20 9.29
N ALA A 95 -6.63 6.36 8.11
CA ALA A 95 -8.08 6.41 7.94
C ALA A 95 -8.74 5.09 8.36
N ASP A 96 -8.16 3.96 7.96
CA ASP A 96 -8.62 2.62 8.31
C ASP A 96 -8.65 2.39 9.83
N VAL A 97 -7.50 2.54 10.51
CA VAL A 97 -7.42 2.24 11.96
C VAL A 97 -8.33 3.15 12.79
N LEU A 98 -8.52 4.42 12.41
CA LEU A 98 -9.42 5.33 13.10
C LEU A 98 -10.89 4.99 12.86
N THR A 99 -11.25 4.64 11.62
CA THR A 99 -12.62 4.32 11.24
C THR A 99 -13.06 2.99 11.84
N PHE A 100 -12.35 1.91 11.51
CA PHE A 100 -12.74 0.57 11.95
C PHE A 100 -12.48 0.35 13.44
N GLY A 101 -11.49 1.03 14.05
CA GLY A 101 -11.33 1.01 15.50
C GLY A 101 -12.54 1.58 16.24
N ARG A 102 -13.12 2.68 15.76
CA ARG A 102 -14.36 3.24 16.32
C ARG A 102 -15.56 2.33 16.08
N ILE A 103 -15.68 1.75 14.88
CA ILE A 103 -16.77 0.83 14.55
C ILE A 103 -16.69 -0.40 15.46
N ALA A 104 -15.51 -1.01 15.60
CA ALA A 104 -15.31 -2.17 16.46
C ALA A 104 -15.70 -1.88 17.91
N ALA A 105 -15.27 -0.74 18.46
CA ALA A 105 -15.61 -0.34 19.81
C ALA A 105 -17.14 -0.15 20.00
N LYS A 106 -17.79 0.57 19.06
CA LYS A 106 -19.25 0.76 19.11
C LYS A 106 -20.00 -0.57 19.01
N SER A 107 -19.63 -1.39 18.05
CA SER A 107 -20.28 -2.71 17.86
C SER A 107 -20.10 -3.62 19.08
N ALA A 108 -18.95 -3.59 19.74
CA ALA A 108 -18.70 -4.36 20.95
C ALA A 108 -19.55 -3.88 22.15
N LEU A 109 -19.90 -2.60 22.19
CA LEU A 109 -20.75 -1.98 23.22
C LEU A 109 -22.24 -2.01 22.88
N GLY A 110 -22.61 -2.48 21.67
CA GLY A 110 -24.01 -2.47 21.22
C GLY A 110 -24.56 -1.06 20.88
N LEU A 111 -23.67 -0.13 20.45
CA LEU A 111 -23.99 1.27 20.15
C LEU A 111 -24.12 1.55 18.63
#